data_eb90dab8c866bc892d0755ac57e6de28
#
_entry.id   eb90dab8c866bc892d0755ac57e6de28
#
_cell.length_a   1.000
_cell.length_b   1.000
_cell.length_c   1.000
_cell.angle_alpha   90.00
_cell.angle_beta   90.00
_cell.angle_gamma   90.00
#
_symmetry.space_group_name_H-M   'P 1'
#
loop_
_entity.id
_entity.type
_entity.pdbx_description
1 polymer ?
#
loop_
_entity_poly.entity_id
_entity_poly.type
_entity_poly.pdbx_seq_one_letter_code
_entity_poly.pdbx_strand_id
1 'polypeptide(L)'
;MDNRNLSDVQPGDVFVYPANSNRYGHAVMVADVAQDPNTGVKAIMLVEGFMPARSIHVMRNWQDPFISPWFILDEGADDLTFSLFQFDVTDLKCFPPQ
;
A
#
# COMPACT_ATOMS: atom_id res chain seq x y z
N MET A 1 4.91 13.97 -6.12
CA MET A 1 5.45 12.77 -5.45
C MET A 1 6.34 12.02 -6.42
N ASP A 2 7.41 11.46 -5.92
CA ASP A 2 8.34 10.69 -6.73
C ASP A 2 7.93 9.21 -6.75
N ASN A 3 8.33 8.51 -7.81
CA ASN A 3 8.15 7.06 -7.87
C ASN A 3 9.07 6.37 -6.87
N ARG A 4 8.57 5.27 -6.30
CA ARG A 4 9.31 4.45 -5.34
C ARG A 4 9.32 3.01 -5.84
N ASN A 5 10.48 2.36 -5.83
CA ASN A 5 10.55 0.93 -6.08
C ASN A 5 9.96 0.16 -4.89
N LEU A 6 9.26 -0.92 -5.19
CA LEU A 6 8.62 -1.72 -4.15
C LEU A 6 9.64 -2.28 -3.15
N SER A 7 10.85 -2.62 -3.62
CA SER A 7 11.93 -3.10 -2.75
C SER A 7 12.40 -2.06 -1.73
N ASP A 8 12.13 -0.79 -1.98
CA ASP A 8 12.55 0.34 -1.12
C ASP A 8 11.39 0.91 -0.29
N VAL A 9 10.25 0.22 -0.26
CA VAL A 9 9.05 0.70 0.44
C VAL A 9 9.36 1.00 1.90
N GLN A 10 8.79 2.11 2.39
CA GLN A 10 8.95 2.53 3.77
C GLN A 10 7.71 3.24 4.27
N PRO A 11 7.56 3.37 5.61
CA PRO A 11 6.42 4.09 6.18
C PRO A 11 6.35 5.52 5.62
N GLY A 12 5.13 5.96 5.33
CA GLY A 12 4.87 7.26 4.71
C GLY A 12 4.75 7.21 3.20
N ASP A 13 5.16 6.13 2.55
CA ASP A 13 4.92 5.94 1.12
C ASP A 13 3.42 5.75 0.85
N VAL A 14 3.00 6.04 -0.37
CA VAL A 14 1.58 6.03 -0.75
C VAL A 14 1.40 5.23 -2.03
N PHE A 15 0.44 4.30 -2.03
CA PHE A 15 -0.09 3.73 -3.26
C PHE A 15 -1.24 4.60 -3.72
N VAL A 16 -1.16 5.12 -4.93
CA VAL A 16 -2.16 6.04 -5.45
C VAL A 16 -2.37 5.81 -6.94
N TYR A 17 -3.64 5.77 -7.34
CA TYR A 17 -4.03 5.85 -8.75
C TYR A 17 -5.05 6.96 -8.94
N PRO A 18 -4.96 7.68 -10.07
CA PRO A 18 -5.88 8.80 -10.33
C PRO A 18 -7.26 8.29 -10.77
N ALA A 19 -8.26 9.14 -10.63
CA ALA A 19 -9.57 8.90 -11.22
C ALA A 19 -9.47 8.86 -12.74
N ASN A 20 -10.30 8.02 -13.36
CA ASN A 20 -10.46 7.97 -14.80
C ASN A 20 -11.93 7.73 -15.14
N SER A 21 -12.24 7.49 -16.42
CA SER A 21 -13.61 7.30 -16.88
C SER A 21 -14.28 6.03 -16.30
N ASN A 22 -13.50 5.10 -15.79
CA ASN A 22 -13.99 3.79 -15.33
C ASN A 22 -13.91 3.60 -13.82
N ARG A 23 -13.20 4.46 -13.09
CA ARG A 23 -13.05 4.33 -11.64
C ARG A 23 -12.72 5.65 -10.97
N TYR A 24 -13.06 5.75 -9.70
CA TYR A 24 -12.61 6.84 -8.85
C TYR A 24 -11.14 6.67 -8.49
N GLY A 25 -10.45 7.78 -8.23
CA GLY A 25 -9.11 7.74 -7.69
C GLY A 25 -9.12 7.19 -6.25
N HIS A 26 -8.00 6.59 -5.85
CA HIS A 26 -7.85 6.07 -4.51
C HIS A 26 -6.40 6.16 -4.07
N ALA A 27 -6.21 6.33 -2.77
CA ALA A 27 -4.88 6.37 -2.17
C ALA A 27 -4.90 5.67 -0.82
N VAL A 28 -3.86 4.88 -0.55
CA VAL A 28 -3.62 4.28 0.75
C VAL A 28 -2.17 4.54 1.14
N MET A 29 -1.94 4.78 2.42
CA MET A 29 -0.60 5.09 2.93
C MET A 29 -0.02 3.91 3.67
N VAL A 30 1.27 3.67 3.45
CA VAL A 30 2.02 2.66 4.20
C VAL A 30 2.26 3.20 5.61
N ALA A 31 1.65 2.55 6.60
CA ALA A 31 1.79 2.95 8.01
C ALA A 31 3.01 2.30 8.66
N ASP A 32 3.34 1.08 8.24
CA ASP A 32 4.45 0.34 8.81
C ASP A 32 4.96 -0.70 7.81
N VAL A 33 6.24 -1.06 7.96
CA VAL A 33 6.90 -2.09 7.15
C VAL A 33 7.64 -3.03 8.08
N ALA A 34 7.43 -4.33 7.90
CA ALA A 34 8.18 -5.37 8.59
C ALA A 34 8.92 -6.20 7.55
N GLN A 35 10.09 -6.69 7.91
CA GLN A 35 10.88 -7.54 7.02
C GLN A 35 11.39 -8.75 7.80
N ASP A 36 11.24 -9.93 7.20
CA ASP A 36 11.81 -11.15 7.74
C ASP A 36 13.33 -11.11 7.52
N PRO A 37 14.15 -11.13 8.58
CA PRO A 37 15.61 -11.05 8.43
C PRO A 37 16.22 -12.27 7.74
N ASN A 38 15.52 -13.40 7.71
CA ASN A 38 16.03 -14.64 7.12
C ASN A 38 15.71 -14.74 5.63
N THR A 39 14.53 -14.29 5.22
CA THR A 39 14.05 -14.44 3.83
C THR A 39 14.06 -13.14 3.04
N GLY A 40 14.08 -12.00 3.72
CA GLY A 40 13.94 -10.69 3.09
C GLY A 40 12.50 -10.34 2.71
N VAL A 41 11.55 -11.24 2.95
CA VAL A 41 10.14 -10.99 2.65
C VAL A 41 9.63 -9.82 3.48
N LYS A 42 8.93 -8.90 2.83
CA LYS A 42 8.35 -7.73 3.49
C LYS A 42 6.84 -7.86 3.65
N ALA A 43 6.35 -7.32 4.74
CA ALA A 43 4.92 -7.12 4.97
C ALA A 43 4.68 -5.65 5.26
N ILE A 44 3.54 -5.14 4.81
CA ILE A 44 3.17 -3.75 5.04
C ILE A 44 1.82 -3.66 5.71
N MET A 45 1.65 -2.59 6.48
CA MET A 45 0.37 -2.21 7.08
C MET A 45 -0.08 -0.93 6.40
N LEU A 46 -1.34 -0.89 5.98
CA LEU A 46 -1.89 0.21 5.20
C LEU A 46 -2.97 0.93 5.99
N VAL A 47 -3.03 2.25 5.81
CA VAL A 47 -4.11 3.07 6.34
C VAL A 47 -4.82 3.78 5.20
N GLU A 48 -6.12 3.96 5.35
CA GLU A 48 -6.95 4.69 4.42
C GLU A 48 -7.90 5.61 5.15
N GLY A 49 -8.35 6.67 4.46
CA GLY A 49 -9.37 7.57 4.97
C GLY A 49 -10.53 7.63 4.00
N PHE A 50 -11.72 7.85 4.54
CA PHE A 50 -12.93 8.03 3.75
C PHE A 50 -13.39 9.48 3.77
N MET A 51 -14.18 9.85 2.77
CA MET A 51 -14.84 11.14 2.73
C MET A 51 -16.16 11.09 3.52
N PRO A 52 -16.42 12.04 4.39
CA PRO A 52 -15.54 13.11 4.82
C PRO A 52 -14.35 12.56 5.62
N ALA A 53 -13.21 13.23 5.55
CA ALA A 53 -11.94 12.74 6.08
C ALA A 53 -11.88 12.77 7.62
N ARG A 54 -12.83 12.14 8.27
CA ARG A 54 -12.90 12.05 9.73
C ARG A 54 -12.34 10.76 10.28
N SER A 55 -12.22 9.74 9.41
CA SER A 55 -11.83 8.40 9.84
C SER A 55 -10.64 7.95 9.04
N ILE A 56 -9.49 7.89 9.69
CA ILE A 56 -8.33 7.20 9.16
C ILE A 56 -8.27 5.88 9.90
N HIS A 57 -8.22 4.77 9.17
CA HIS A 57 -8.17 3.47 9.82
C HIS A 57 -7.26 2.52 9.05
N VAL A 58 -6.77 1.52 9.79
CA VAL A 58 -5.91 0.47 9.26
C VAL A 58 -6.76 -0.46 8.41
N MET A 59 -6.29 -0.76 7.19
CA MET A 59 -6.96 -1.68 6.29
C MET A 59 -6.86 -3.12 6.81
N ARG A 60 -7.98 -3.84 6.76
CA ARG A 60 -7.99 -5.28 7.04
C ARG A 60 -7.54 -6.03 5.79
N ASN A 61 -6.80 -7.10 5.99
CA ASN A 61 -6.44 -8.01 4.91
C ASN A 61 -7.54 -9.08 4.77
N TRP A 62 -8.41 -8.90 3.78
CA TRP A 62 -9.51 -9.84 3.54
C TRP A 62 -9.07 -11.11 2.84
N GLN A 63 -7.93 -11.08 2.13
CA GLN A 63 -7.38 -12.26 1.47
C GLN A 63 -6.76 -13.23 2.47
N ASP A 64 -6.18 -12.71 3.54
CA ASP A 64 -5.56 -13.54 4.58
C ASP A 64 -5.84 -12.96 5.97
N PRO A 65 -6.96 -13.36 6.60
CA PRO A 65 -7.33 -12.84 7.92
C PRO A 65 -6.34 -13.19 9.04
N PHE A 66 -5.54 -14.24 8.87
CA PHE A 66 -4.58 -14.67 9.89
C PHE A 66 -3.45 -13.69 10.08
N ILE A 67 -3.04 -13.01 9.01
CA ILE A 67 -1.98 -12.01 9.08
C ILE A 67 -2.51 -10.58 9.11
N SER A 68 -3.82 -10.39 8.92
CA SER A 68 -4.43 -9.07 8.97
C SER A 68 -4.04 -8.33 10.26
N PRO A 69 -3.69 -7.05 10.21
CA PRO A 69 -3.80 -6.12 9.07
C PRO A 69 -2.57 -6.07 8.15
N TRP A 70 -1.69 -7.04 8.22
CA TRP A 70 -0.49 -7.07 7.41
C TRP A 70 -0.77 -7.66 6.02
N PHE A 71 -0.08 -7.13 5.01
CA PHE A 71 -0.09 -7.62 3.64
C PHE A 71 1.33 -8.03 3.28
N ILE A 72 1.52 -9.28 2.83
CA ILE A 72 2.81 -9.75 2.34
C ILE A 72 3.03 -9.18 0.94
N LEU A 73 4.19 -8.59 0.72
CA LEU A 73 4.55 -8.05 -0.59
C LEU A 73 5.23 -9.09 -1.46
N ASP A 74 4.72 -9.23 -2.69
CA ASP A 74 5.40 -9.96 -3.75
C ASP A 74 6.12 -8.96 -4.63
N GLU A 75 7.43 -8.79 -4.41
CA GLU A 75 8.23 -7.81 -5.13
C GLU A 75 8.39 -8.14 -6.62
N GLY A 76 8.09 -9.38 -7.01
CA GLY A 76 8.13 -9.79 -8.42
C GLY A 76 6.80 -9.62 -9.15
N ALA A 77 5.73 -9.22 -8.48
CA ALA A 77 4.44 -9.02 -9.11
C ALA A 77 4.37 -7.69 -9.86
N ASP A 78 3.58 -7.65 -10.93
CA ASP A 78 3.34 -6.41 -11.67
C ASP A 78 2.25 -5.57 -11.02
N ASP A 79 1.33 -6.21 -10.30
CA ASP A 79 0.26 -5.54 -9.57
C ASP A 79 0.04 -6.16 -8.20
N LEU A 80 -0.64 -5.42 -7.35
CA LEU A 80 -0.85 -5.77 -5.95
C LEU A 80 -2.32 -5.57 -5.60
N THR A 81 -2.91 -6.56 -4.93
CA THR A 81 -4.29 -6.46 -4.46
C THR A 81 -4.29 -6.34 -2.94
N PHE A 82 -4.85 -5.24 -2.45
CA PHE A 82 -5.04 -4.99 -1.03
C PHE A 82 -6.53 -4.92 -0.74
N SER A 83 -7.09 -6.03 -0.27
CA SER A 83 -8.52 -6.17 0.00
C SER A 83 -9.35 -5.92 -1.26
N LEU A 84 -10.05 -4.80 -1.36
CA LEU A 84 -10.88 -4.45 -2.52
C LEU A 84 -10.15 -3.65 -3.59
N PHE A 85 -8.90 -3.27 -3.33
CA PHE A 85 -8.19 -2.32 -4.20
C PHE A 85 -7.01 -3.01 -4.87
N GLN A 86 -6.88 -2.76 -6.16
CA GLN A 86 -5.76 -3.24 -6.95
C GLN A 86 -4.91 -2.06 -7.41
N PHE A 87 -3.62 -2.14 -7.13
CA PHE A 87 -2.65 -1.14 -7.55
C PHE A 87 -1.62 -1.78 -8.46
N ASP A 88 -1.13 -1.00 -9.41
CA ASP A 88 0.07 -1.33 -10.16
C ASP A 88 1.29 -1.08 -9.27
N VAL A 89 2.37 -1.84 -9.44
CA VAL A 89 3.61 -1.59 -8.68
C VAL A 89 4.16 -0.17 -8.93
N THR A 90 3.85 0.42 -10.08
CA THR A 90 4.24 1.80 -10.42
C THR A 90 3.41 2.85 -9.69
N ASP A 91 2.34 2.45 -9.00
CA ASP A 91 1.50 3.37 -8.23
C ASP A 91 2.12 3.74 -6.87
N LEU A 92 3.20 3.07 -6.46
CA LEU A 92 3.89 3.40 -5.21
C LEU A 92 4.68 4.70 -5.38
N LYS A 93 4.39 5.66 -4.52
CA LYS A 93 4.99 6.99 -4.54
C LYS A 93 5.56 7.32 -3.18
N CYS A 94 6.59 8.15 -3.18
CA CYS A 94 7.14 8.71 -1.95
C CYS A 94 7.11 10.23 -2.01
N PHE A 95 7.05 10.85 -0.85
CA PHE A 95 7.19 12.30 -0.77
C PHE A 95 8.68 12.66 -0.90
N PRO A 96 9.01 13.78 -1.58
CA PRO A 96 10.39 14.19 -1.67
C PRO A 96 10.95 14.52 -0.29
N PRO A 97 12.25 14.32 -0.06
CA PRO A 97 12.88 14.69 1.22
C PRO A 97 12.79 16.21 1.41
N GLN A 98 12.59 16.60 2.66
CA GLN A 98 12.53 18.01 3.04
C GLN A 98 13.87 18.48 3.58
#